data_11e784f45d397c846b266607eb70d763
#
_entry.id   11e784f45d397c846b266607eb70d763
#
_cell.length_a   1.000
_cell.length_b   1.000
_cell.length_c   1.000
_cell.angle_alpha   90.00
_cell.angle_beta   90.00
_cell.angle_gamma   90.00
#
_symmetry.space_group_name_H-M   'P 1'
#
loop_
_entity.id
_entity.type
_entity.pdbx_description
1 polymer ?
#
loop_
_entity_poly.entity_id
_entity_poly.type
_entity_poly.pdbx_seq_one_letter_code
_entity_poly.pdbx_strand_id
1 'polypeptide(L)'
;MKNSIIKILNRYSLIYLPFGWVVGLAVIFIAYKPIAILYFLSFVVLGSFFGLYLFTSNRGKVIDDHDFAASPFTIIEYYSDYWLGCSASKFIVNEFKKNKPEIPIVSVNASKKDYNEIIEKYGLEFTPTYVLVDNNAEKIYKRVANFKLEKFTSLTT
;
A
#
# COMPACT_ATOMS: atom_id res chain seq x y z
N MET A 1 -18.64 13.75 3.91
CA MET A 1 -19.04 12.57 3.10
C MET A 1 -18.10 12.31 1.91
N LYS A 2 -17.83 13.26 1.01
CA LYS A 2 -16.97 13.07 -0.18
C LYS A 2 -15.57 12.48 0.17
N ASN A 3 -14.92 12.98 1.21
CA ASN A 3 -13.59 12.49 1.63
C ASN A 3 -13.59 11.05 2.14
N SER A 4 -14.68 10.60 2.79
CA SER A 4 -14.76 9.21 3.30
C SER A 4 -14.87 8.20 2.17
N ILE A 5 -15.62 8.50 1.11
CA ILE A 5 -15.74 7.63 -0.07
C ILE A 5 -14.39 7.50 -0.78
N ILE A 6 -13.68 8.62 -0.96
CA ILE A 6 -12.35 8.62 -1.61
C ILE A 6 -11.36 7.77 -0.79
N LYS A 7 -11.38 7.87 0.55
CA LYS A 7 -10.54 7.05 1.43
C LYS A 7 -10.84 5.54 1.28
N ILE A 8 -12.12 5.18 1.19
CA ILE A 8 -12.54 3.78 0.96
C ILE A 8 -12.07 3.29 -0.41
N LEU A 9 -12.33 4.06 -1.46
CA LEU A 9 -11.88 3.70 -2.82
C LEU A 9 -10.36 3.58 -2.91
N ASN A 10 -9.61 4.46 -2.22
CA ASN A 10 -8.16 4.39 -2.12
C ASN A 10 -7.66 3.12 -1.40
N ARG A 11 -8.44 2.53 -0.48
CA ARG A 11 -8.01 1.35 0.28
C ARG A 11 -8.26 0.01 -0.41
N TYR A 12 -9.30 -0.09 -1.25
CA TYR A 12 -9.87 -1.38 -1.64
C TYR A 12 -9.89 -1.62 -3.16
N SER A 13 -8.99 -1.00 -3.94
CA SER A 13 -9.00 -1.16 -5.41
C SER A 13 -8.82 -2.60 -5.88
N LEU A 14 -8.02 -3.40 -5.18
CA LEU A 14 -7.83 -4.83 -5.49
C LEU A 14 -9.08 -5.68 -5.23
N ILE A 15 -10.09 -5.12 -4.57
CA ILE A 15 -11.38 -5.81 -4.36
C ILE A 15 -12.40 -5.34 -5.39
N TYR A 16 -12.63 -4.04 -5.53
CA TYR A 16 -13.71 -3.55 -6.40
C TYR A 16 -13.37 -3.60 -7.90
N LEU A 17 -12.09 -3.55 -8.29
CA LEU A 17 -11.71 -3.67 -9.70
C LEU A 17 -12.01 -5.07 -10.27
N PRO A 18 -11.58 -6.19 -9.63
CA PRO A 18 -11.98 -7.53 -10.09
C PRO A 18 -13.49 -7.74 -10.06
N PHE A 19 -14.19 -7.20 -9.05
CA PHE A 19 -15.65 -7.29 -8.98
C PHE A 19 -16.31 -6.58 -10.15
N GLY A 20 -15.90 -5.35 -10.48
CA GLY A 20 -16.37 -4.61 -11.66
C GLY A 20 -16.10 -5.36 -12.96
N TRP A 21 -14.95 -6.03 -13.08
CA TRP A 21 -14.61 -6.86 -14.22
C TRP A 21 -15.57 -8.05 -14.36
N VAL A 22 -15.85 -8.78 -13.27
CA VAL A 22 -16.79 -9.91 -13.27
C VAL A 22 -18.19 -9.48 -13.66
N VAL A 23 -18.68 -8.35 -13.12
CA VAL A 23 -19.99 -7.81 -13.47
C VAL A 23 -20.05 -7.40 -14.94
N GLY A 24 -19.02 -6.72 -15.45
CA GLY A 24 -18.93 -6.35 -16.87
C GLY A 24 -18.96 -7.56 -17.80
N LEU A 25 -18.21 -8.61 -17.45
CA LEU A 25 -18.23 -9.88 -18.20
C LEU A 25 -19.59 -10.56 -18.16
N ALA A 26 -20.27 -10.58 -17.01
CA ALA A 26 -21.59 -11.17 -16.89
C ALA A 26 -22.60 -10.50 -17.84
N VAL A 27 -22.55 -9.17 -17.95
CA VAL A 27 -23.38 -8.42 -18.90
C VAL A 27 -23.06 -8.80 -20.34
N ILE A 28 -21.78 -8.90 -20.71
CA ILE A 28 -21.34 -9.32 -22.05
C ILE A 28 -21.82 -10.75 -22.34
N PHE A 29 -21.71 -11.68 -21.39
CA PHE A 29 -22.08 -13.09 -21.55
C PHE A 29 -23.59 -13.29 -21.67
N ILE A 30 -24.40 -12.43 -21.04
CA ILE A 30 -25.87 -12.45 -21.20
C ILE A 30 -26.26 -11.91 -22.59
N ALA A 31 -25.59 -10.84 -23.06
CA ALA A 31 -25.93 -10.18 -24.33
C ALA A 31 -25.38 -10.92 -25.56
N TYR A 32 -24.22 -11.57 -25.44
CA TYR A 32 -23.49 -12.17 -26.56
C TYR A 32 -22.99 -13.57 -26.21
N LYS A 33 -22.87 -14.45 -27.20
CA LYS A 33 -22.17 -15.75 -27.03
C LYS A 33 -20.65 -15.52 -27.05
N PRO A 34 -19.95 -15.56 -25.92
CA PRO A 34 -18.54 -15.23 -25.88
C PRO A 34 -17.70 -16.35 -26.50
N ILE A 35 -16.64 -15.96 -27.20
CA ILE A 35 -15.61 -16.87 -27.70
C ILE A 35 -14.68 -17.33 -26.59
N ALA A 36 -14.11 -18.53 -26.70
CA ALA A 36 -13.26 -19.16 -25.66
C ALA A 36 -12.12 -18.26 -25.18
N ILE A 37 -11.57 -17.39 -26.03
CA ILE A 37 -10.51 -16.46 -25.68
C ILE A 37 -10.90 -15.46 -24.58
N LEU A 38 -12.18 -15.05 -24.52
CA LEU A 38 -12.65 -14.13 -23.47
C LEU A 38 -12.66 -14.79 -22.09
N TYR A 39 -12.97 -16.09 -22.00
CA TYR A 39 -12.83 -16.83 -20.74
C TYR A 39 -11.38 -16.93 -20.30
N PHE A 40 -10.47 -17.25 -21.23
CA PHE A 40 -9.05 -17.33 -20.93
C PHE A 40 -8.49 -15.98 -20.44
N LEU A 41 -8.77 -14.88 -21.16
CA LEU A 41 -8.35 -13.53 -20.76
C LEU A 41 -8.90 -13.14 -19.38
N SER A 42 -10.15 -13.50 -19.09
CA SER A 42 -10.78 -13.24 -17.80
C SER A 42 -10.06 -13.97 -16.66
N PHE A 43 -9.70 -15.21 -16.87
CA PHE A 43 -8.93 -16.01 -15.92
C PHE A 43 -7.55 -15.41 -15.66
N VAL A 44 -6.85 -14.97 -16.72
CA VAL A 44 -5.54 -14.30 -16.59
C VAL A 44 -5.65 -13.00 -15.81
N VAL A 45 -6.66 -12.16 -16.10
CA VAL A 45 -6.87 -10.89 -15.37
C VAL A 45 -7.16 -11.14 -13.90
N LEU A 46 -8.10 -12.02 -13.58
CA LEU A 46 -8.45 -12.35 -12.17
C LEU A 46 -7.26 -12.96 -11.43
N GLY A 47 -6.50 -13.86 -12.07
CA GLY A 47 -5.28 -14.45 -11.53
C GLY A 47 -4.21 -13.40 -11.23
N SER A 48 -4.08 -12.39 -12.11
CA SER A 48 -3.15 -11.27 -11.90
C SER A 48 -3.52 -10.44 -10.67
N PHE A 49 -4.80 -10.12 -10.47
CA PHE A 49 -5.26 -9.42 -9.27
C PHE A 49 -5.00 -10.22 -7.99
N PHE A 50 -5.23 -11.53 -8.03
CA PHE A 50 -4.96 -12.43 -6.91
C PHE A 50 -3.45 -12.50 -6.60
N GLY A 51 -2.61 -12.62 -7.62
CA GLY A 51 -1.15 -12.58 -7.47
C GLY A 51 -0.65 -11.27 -6.87
N LEU A 52 -1.19 -10.12 -7.32
CA LEU A 52 -0.88 -8.80 -6.75
C LEU A 52 -1.31 -8.70 -5.28
N TYR A 53 -2.47 -9.25 -4.92
CA TYR A 53 -2.91 -9.30 -3.53
C TYR A 53 -1.93 -10.09 -2.65
N LEU A 54 -1.55 -11.30 -3.06
CA LEU A 54 -0.58 -12.11 -2.32
C LEU A 54 0.77 -11.41 -2.19
N PHE A 55 1.22 -10.73 -3.26
CA PHE A 55 2.44 -9.94 -3.23
C PHE A 55 2.36 -8.77 -2.24
N THR A 56 1.21 -8.07 -2.17
CA THR A 56 1.03 -6.89 -1.32
C THR A 56 0.87 -7.26 0.16
N SER A 57 0.18 -8.37 0.46
CA SER A 57 -0.13 -8.80 1.82
C SER A 57 1.09 -9.22 2.65
N ASN A 58 2.18 -9.64 2.00
CA ASN A 58 3.41 -10.01 2.68
C ASN A 58 4.31 -8.79 2.92
N ARG A 59 4.03 -8.02 3.97
CA ARG A 59 4.82 -6.87 4.44
C ARG A 59 5.69 -7.25 5.64
N GLY A 60 6.82 -6.55 5.78
CA GLY A 60 7.81 -6.80 6.84
C GLY A 60 7.36 -6.40 8.24
N LYS A 61 8.30 -5.93 9.07
CA LYS A 61 8.08 -5.57 10.50
C LYS A 61 6.88 -4.63 10.67
N VAL A 62 6.02 -4.99 11.63
CA VAL A 62 4.91 -4.18 12.12
C VAL A 62 5.45 -3.18 13.16
N ILE A 63 4.77 -2.05 13.32
CA ILE A 63 5.23 -0.96 14.19
C ILE A 63 5.19 -1.29 15.68
N ASP A 64 4.37 -2.26 16.11
CA ASP A 64 4.05 -2.53 17.52
C ASP A 64 5.28 -2.81 18.39
N ASP A 65 6.30 -3.47 17.83
CA ASP A 65 7.53 -3.84 18.55
C ASP A 65 8.71 -2.95 18.16
N HIS A 66 8.48 -1.78 17.57
CA HIS A 66 9.57 -0.94 17.09
C HIS A 66 10.01 0.08 18.12
N ASP A 67 11.27 0.00 18.51
CA ASP A 67 11.93 1.03 19.32
C ASP A 67 12.51 2.12 18.40
N PHE A 68 11.89 3.30 18.42
CA PHE A 68 12.35 4.46 17.63
C PHE A 68 13.72 4.97 18.09
N ALA A 69 14.08 4.81 19.36
CA ALA A 69 15.37 5.25 19.89
C ALA A 69 16.54 4.39 19.37
N ALA A 70 16.26 3.20 18.88
CA ALA A 70 17.29 2.30 18.37
C ALA A 70 17.91 2.75 17.03
N SER A 71 17.31 3.73 16.33
CA SER A 71 17.80 4.22 15.03
C SER A 71 17.64 5.74 14.93
N PRO A 72 18.62 6.46 14.33
CA PRO A 72 18.52 7.91 14.16
C PRO A 72 17.32 8.32 13.31
N PHE A 73 16.92 7.45 12.38
CA PHE A 73 15.77 7.66 11.50
C PHE A 73 14.97 6.39 11.35
N THR A 74 13.64 6.53 11.26
CA THR A 74 12.70 5.43 10.96
C THR A 74 11.71 5.89 9.89
N ILE A 75 11.38 5.04 8.95
CA ILE A 75 10.31 5.29 7.97
C ILE A 75 9.07 4.52 8.38
N ILE A 76 7.96 5.22 8.57
CA ILE A 76 6.65 4.63 8.80
C ILE A 76 5.94 4.52 7.45
N GLU A 77 5.64 3.29 7.03
CA GLU A 77 4.87 2.99 5.82
C GLU A 77 3.40 2.73 6.20
N TYR A 78 2.50 3.64 5.87
CA TYR A 78 1.05 3.43 5.99
C TYR A 78 0.51 2.83 4.68
N TYR A 79 0.04 1.60 4.72
CA TYR A 79 -0.34 0.84 3.53
C TYR A 79 -1.69 0.14 3.69
N SER A 80 -2.24 -0.35 2.57
CA SER A 80 -3.37 -1.26 2.54
C SER A 80 -3.01 -2.49 1.69
N ASP A 81 -3.34 -3.68 2.19
CA ASP A 81 -3.19 -4.94 1.45
C ASP A 81 -4.04 -4.97 0.17
N TYR A 82 -5.08 -4.15 0.13
CA TYR A 82 -6.08 -4.14 -0.94
C TYR A 82 -5.92 -2.96 -1.90
N TRP A 83 -4.83 -2.18 -1.80
CA TRP A 83 -4.58 -1.05 -2.69
C TRP A 83 -3.47 -1.33 -3.70
N LEU A 84 -3.83 -1.25 -5.00
CA LEU A 84 -2.89 -1.49 -6.12
C LEU A 84 -1.65 -0.59 -6.06
N GLY A 85 -1.80 0.66 -5.67
CA GLY A 85 -0.68 1.60 -5.52
C GLY A 85 0.35 1.16 -4.46
N CYS A 86 -0.08 0.45 -3.40
CA CYS A 86 0.82 -0.12 -2.41
C CYS A 86 1.65 -1.28 -2.98
N SER A 87 1.09 -2.07 -3.90
CA SER A 87 1.83 -3.12 -4.61
C SER A 87 2.93 -2.52 -5.49
N ALA A 88 2.62 -1.49 -6.25
CA ALA A 88 3.58 -0.82 -7.13
C ALA A 88 4.74 -0.17 -6.34
N SER A 89 4.44 0.47 -5.20
CA SER A 89 5.47 1.12 -4.38
C SER A 89 6.40 0.13 -3.65
N LYS A 90 5.98 -1.11 -3.44
CA LYS A 90 6.77 -2.13 -2.71
C LYS A 90 8.14 -2.40 -3.34
N PHE A 91 8.24 -2.35 -4.67
CA PHE A 91 9.53 -2.52 -5.36
C PHE A 91 10.53 -1.45 -4.96
N ILE A 92 10.11 -0.17 -4.97
CA ILE A 92 10.97 0.97 -4.62
C ILE A 92 11.33 0.95 -3.13
N VAL A 93 10.38 0.58 -2.27
CA VAL A 93 10.62 0.40 -0.83
C VAL A 93 11.64 -0.70 -0.57
N ASN A 94 11.56 -1.83 -1.30
CA ASN A 94 12.54 -2.91 -1.17
C ASN A 94 13.92 -2.51 -1.67
N GLU A 95 14.01 -1.68 -2.71
CA GLU A 95 15.27 -1.11 -3.18
C GLU A 95 15.89 -0.19 -2.10
N PHE A 96 15.10 0.68 -1.48
CA PHE A 96 15.56 1.51 -0.37
C PHE A 96 16.10 0.66 0.79
N LYS A 97 15.37 -0.40 1.20
CA LYS A 97 15.81 -1.32 2.27
C LYS A 97 17.17 -1.98 1.97
N LYS A 98 17.48 -2.25 0.69
CA LYS A 98 18.77 -2.79 0.29
C LYS A 98 19.91 -1.77 0.35
N ASN A 99 19.61 -0.53 -0.04
CA ASN A 99 20.59 0.55 -0.14
C ASN A 99 20.85 1.24 1.21
N LYS A 100 19.88 1.19 2.13
CA LYS A 100 19.91 1.83 3.46
C LYS A 100 19.37 0.86 4.53
N PRO A 101 20.07 -0.27 4.77
CA PRO A 101 19.60 -1.28 5.74
C PRO A 101 19.59 -0.78 7.20
N GLU A 102 20.36 0.27 7.50
CA GLU A 102 20.41 0.93 8.80
C GLU A 102 19.15 1.74 9.14
N ILE A 103 18.31 2.06 8.13
CA ILE A 103 17.07 2.81 8.32
C ILE A 103 15.89 1.84 8.32
N PRO A 104 15.31 1.53 9.48
CA PRO A 104 14.17 0.62 9.54
C PRO A 104 12.95 1.20 8.85
N ILE A 105 12.22 0.35 8.12
CA ILE A 105 10.89 0.67 7.60
C ILE A 105 9.89 -0.18 8.36
N VAL A 106 9.02 0.46 9.13
CA VAL A 106 7.94 -0.15 9.89
C VAL A 106 6.61 0.10 9.21
N SER A 107 5.75 -0.90 9.20
CA SER A 107 4.52 -0.88 8.41
C SER A 107 3.29 -0.78 9.30
N VAL A 108 2.38 0.12 8.94
CA VAL A 108 1.07 0.34 9.57
C VAL A 108 -0.02 0.00 8.57
N ASN A 109 -0.82 -1.02 8.87
CA ASN A 109 -1.89 -1.47 7.98
C ASN A 109 -3.16 -0.64 8.18
N ALA A 110 -3.63 0.02 7.13
CA ALA A 110 -4.84 0.83 7.13
C ALA A 110 -6.13 0.07 7.47
N SER A 111 -6.11 -1.26 7.33
CA SER A 111 -7.27 -2.11 7.57
C SER A 111 -7.38 -2.58 9.02
N LYS A 112 -6.34 -2.37 9.85
CA LYS A 112 -6.32 -2.71 11.28
C LYS A 112 -6.69 -1.50 12.13
N LYS A 113 -7.56 -1.70 13.12
CA LYS A 113 -8.05 -0.63 14.01
C LYS A 113 -7.07 -0.26 15.12
N ASP A 114 -6.11 -1.13 15.40
CA ASP A 114 -5.20 -1.00 16.54
C ASP A 114 -4.20 0.17 16.40
N TYR A 115 -4.13 0.78 15.20
CA TYR A 115 -3.18 1.85 14.89
C TYR A 115 -3.79 3.26 14.84
N ASN A 116 -4.97 3.49 15.44
CA ASN A 116 -5.65 4.77 15.36
C ASN A 116 -4.80 5.94 15.91
N GLU A 117 -4.10 5.75 17.04
CA GLU A 117 -3.24 6.78 17.64
C GLU A 117 -2.10 7.19 16.70
N ILE A 118 -1.46 6.22 16.05
CA ILE A 118 -0.38 6.45 15.08
C ILE A 118 -0.93 7.14 13.83
N ILE A 119 -2.10 6.72 13.38
CA ILE A 119 -2.79 7.31 12.22
C ILE A 119 -3.09 8.78 12.48
N GLU A 120 -3.60 9.12 13.66
CA GLU A 120 -3.89 10.49 14.08
C GLU A 120 -2.62 11.31 14.28
N LYS A 121 -1.63 10.79 15.04
CA LYS A 121 -0.35 11.44 15.32
C LYS A 121 0.35 11.92 14.05
N TYR A 122 0.40 11.09 13.02
CA TYR A 122 1.09 11.41 11.76
C TYR A 122 0.14 11.87 10.63
N GLY A 123 -1.17 11.97 10.89
CA GLY A 123 -2.18 12.37 9.93
C GLY A 123 -2.25 11.44 8.72
N LEU A 124 -2.26 10.11 8.93
CA LEU A 124 -2.18 9.09 7.89
C LEU A 124 -3.58 8.86 7.28
N GLU A 125 -3.92 9.60 6.23
CA GLU A 125 -5.25 9.56 5.63
C GLU A 125 -5.36 8.67 4.39
N PHE A 126 -4.34 8.66 3.55
CA PHE A 126 -4.32 7.96 2.26
C PHE A 126 -3.20 6.92 2.21
N THR A 127 -3.41 5.85 1.46
CA THR A 127 -2.42 4.80 1.22
C THR A 127 -1.92 4.83 -0.23
N PRO A 128 -0.62 4.59 -0.47
CA PRO A 128 0.44 4.55 0.51
C PRO A 128 0.85 5.95 1.01
N THR A 129 1.23 6.05 2.27
CA THR A 129 1.86 7.25 2.85
C THR A 129 3.14 6.83 3.57
N TYR A 130 4.19 7.61 3.39
CA TYR A 130 5.49 7.40 4.02
C TYR A 130 5.83 8.59 4.90
N VAL A 131 6.21 8.34 6.14
CA VAL A 131 6.63 9.35 7.11
C VAL A 131 8.02 9.01 7.58
N LEU A 132 8.96 9.95 7.42
CA LEU A 132 10.27 9.89 8.04
C LEU A 132 10.17 10.53 9.43
N VAL A 133 10.61 9.82 10.43
CA VAL A 133 10.68 10.29 11.82
C VAL A 133 12.10 10.14 12.35
N ASP A 134 12.44 10.95 13.35
CA ASP A 134 13.69 10.85 14.10
C ASP A 134 13.60 9.82 15.24
N ASN A 135 14.65 9.75 16.04
CA ASN A 135 14.74 8.86 17.21
C ASN A 135 13.78 9.23 18.36
N ASN A 136 13.19 10.44 18.35
CA ASN A 136 12.15 10.87 19.29
C ASN A 136 10.74 10.61 18.74
N ALA A 137 10.63 9.91 17.60
CA ALA A 137 9.38 9.70 16.87
C ALA A 137 8.71 11.04 16.45
N GLU A 138 9.52 12.06 16.18
CA GLU A 138 9.06 13.34 15.62
C GLU A 138 9.12 13.29 14.09
N LYS A 139 8.08 13.85 13.46
CA LYS A 139 7.94 13.84 12.00
C LYS A 139 8.88 14.84 11.35
N ILE A 140 9.82 14.34 10.54
CA ILE A 140 10.73 15.13 9.70
C ILE A 140 10.11 15.41 8.32
N TYR A 141 9.58 14.36 7.69
CA TYR A 141 9.05 14.45 6.32
C TYR A 141 7.87 13.50 6.10
N LYS A 142 6.93 13.91 5.27
CA LYS A 142 5.77 13.09 4.88
C LYS A 142 5.55 13.12 3.38
N ARG A 143 5.30 11.94 2.80
CA ARG A 143 4.97 11.79 1.39
C ARG A 143 3.76 10.88 1.21
N VAL A 144 2.78 11.37 0.46
CA VAL A 144 1.59 10.60 0.06
C VAL A 144 1.79 10.08 -1.36
N ALA A 145 1.27 8.89 -1.65
CA ALA A 145 1.33 8.14 -2.90
C ALA A 145 2.71 7.55 -3.18
N ASN A 146 3.53 8.13 -4.02
CA ASN A 146 4.77 7.49 -4.48
C ASN A 146 5.92 7.67 -3.48
N PHE A 147 6.58 6.57 -3.13
CA PHE A 147 7.86 6.62 -2.42
C PHE A 147 8.94 7.25 -3.32
N LYS A 148 9.57 8.35 -2.86
CA LYS A 148 10.65 9.02 -3.58
C LYS A 148 12.00 8.63 -2.97
N LEU A 149 12.66 7.64 -3.54
CA LEU A 149 13.96 7.10 -3.09
C LEU A 149 14.98 8.22 -2.84
N GLU A 150 15.22 9.06 -3.84
CA GLU A 150 16.20 10.16 -3.76
C GLU A 150 15.94 11.11 -2.58
N LYS A 151 14.66 11.48 -2.36
CA LYS A 151 14.31 12.42 -1.31
C LYS A 151 14.50 11.81 0.08
N PHE A 152 14.09 10.56 0.28
CA PHE A 152 14.31 9.87 1.56
C PHE A 152 15.82 9.66 1.81
N THR A 153 16.58 9.29 0.79
CA THR A 153 18.04 9.15 0.90
C THR A 153 18.71 10.46 1.28
N SER A 154 18.34 11.59 0.65
CA SER A 154 18.95 12.89 0.94
C SER A 154 18.62 13.48 2.32
N LEU A 155 17.55 13.01 2.98
CA LEU A 155 17.17 13.45 4.32
C LEU A 155 17.76 12.57 5.43
N THR A 156 18.36 11.45 5.07
CA THR A 156 18.91 10.45 6.00
C THR A 156 20.44 10.32 5.88
N THR A 157 21.07 11.21 5.13
CA THR A 157 22.52 11.41 5.06
C THR A 157 22.93 12.57 5.97
#